data_98989122d9b378f1038fe6fd777b2ac6
#
_entry.id   98989122d9b378f1038fe6fd777b2ac6
#
_cell.length_a   1.000
_cell.length_b   1.000
_cell.length_c   1.000
_cell.angle_alpha   90.00
_cell.angle_beta   90.00
_cell.angle_gamma   90.00
#
_symmetry.space_group_name_H-M   'P 1'
#
loop_
_entity.id
_entity.type
_entity.pdbx_description
1 polymer ?
#
loop_
_entity_poly.entity_id
_entity_poly.type
_entity_poly.pdbx_seq_one_letter_code
_entity_poly.pdbx_strand_id
1 'polypeptide(L)'
;MPKIPVTGLNKGSIDRIQKELLNKCNLIEPRYLPVVEPSTYDGKDILIIWAPGGDDRPYKCPIMLNSEGASKKSEKVYYIRKMSNTIRTNAREERELISLARDVPYDDRINPHADVADMRSSLMAEFLHAVDSELYAGSLTRPVEAVATDMKLVRGPSEYRKPVNVGLMFFNESPEDFFPYSQIEVVIKPDPTGIGMRERTFKGPLDKQLRDALTYIRNSVIEEYVTKVPDQAEAVRVFNWPYRAVEEALSNAIYHRSYQIHEPVTVTVTPETMDILSIPGPDVSISDEDLANRVLISSRYRNRRIGDFLKELKLVEGRNTGIPLIINAMRQNGSALPEFKTDEGRSYFRVILPIHPVFLQEEEHAEQPVRTERRRVSRRTKNELRQLITVALRQNDLSMRELSAQLGYAKLTDSVRLVVKEMIENGEAEYLYPDKTNNPNQKIRLK
;
A
#
# COMPACT_ATOMS: atom_id res chain seq x y z
N MET A 1 12.61 4.35 -47.55
CA MET A 1 11.26 4.78 -47.93
C MET A 1 10.43 3.57 -48.28
N PRO A 2 9.17 3.47 -47.86
CA PRO A 2 8.30 2.38 -48.29
C PRO A 2 8.17 2.39 -49.84
N LYS A 3 8.20 1.21 -50.43
CA LYS A 3 7.97 1.07 -51.86
C LYS A 3 6.48 1.32 -52.15
N ILE A 4 6.19 2.27 -53.01
CA ILE A 4 4.84 2.51 -53.50
C ILE A 4 4.82 2.09 -54.99
N PRO A 5 3.85 1.28 -55.42
CA PRO A 5 2.71 0.73 -54.67
C PRO A 5 3.10 -0.42 -53.73
N VAL A 6 2.27 -0.63 -52.67
CA VAL A 6 2.42 -1.77 -51.76
C VAL A 6 2.28 -3.08 -52.55
N THR A 7 3.29 -3.94 -52.49
CA THR A 7 3.27 -5.21 -53.24
C THR A 7 2.47 -6.33 -52.56
N GLY A 8 2.30 -6.24 -51.23
CA GLY A 8 1.67 -7.28 -50.41
C GLY A 8 2.59 -8.47 -50.14
N LEU A 9 2.12 -9.38 -49.26
CA LEU A 9 2.78 -10.63 -48.92
C LEU A 9 2.14 -11.79 -49.72
N ASN A 10 2.90 -12.82 -49.98
CA ASN A 10 2.38 -14.05 -50.58
C ASN A 10 1.39 -14.71 -49.62
N LYS A 11 0.29 -15.26 -50.15
CA LYS A 11 -0.75 -15.94 -49.40
C LYS A 11 -0.15 -17.07 -48.52
N GLY A 12 -0.43 -17.06 -47.20
CA GLY A 12 0.10 -18.05 -46.25
C GLY A 12 1.54 -17.78 -45.76
N SER A 13 2.21 -16.68 -46.18
CA SER A 13 3.58 -16.38 -45.72
C SER A 13 3.62 -15.71 -44.33
N ILE A 14 2.53 -15.16 -43.85
CA ILE A 14 2.46 -14.39 -42.60
C ILE A 14 2.90 -15.23 -41.41
N ASP A 15 2.33 -16.44 -41.24
CA ASP A 15 2.68 -17.34 -40.13
C ASP A 15 4.17 -17.74 -40.14
N ARG A 16 4.74 -17.99 -41.30
CA ARG A 16 6.17 -18.26 -41.44
C ARG A 16 7.00 -17.07 -41.02
N ILE A 17 6.64 -15.85 -41.46
CA ILE A 17 7.36 -14.62 -41.11
C ILE A 17 7.28 -14.35 -39.60
N GLN A 18 6.10 -14.53 -38.99
CA GLN A 18 5.96 -14.37 -37.52
C GLN A 18 6.82 -15.35 -36.74
N LYS A 19 6.87 -16.64 -37.14
CA LYS A 19 7.73 -17.64 -36.52
C LYS A 19 9.22 -17.31 -36.66
N GLU A 20 9.61 -16.85 -37.83
CA GLU A 20 11.00 -16.44 -38.11
C GLU A 20 11.39 -15.21 -37.30
N LEU A 21 10.49 -14.22 -37.19
CA LEU A 21 10.66 -13.03 -36.36
C LEU A 21 10.80 -13.42 -34.88
N LEU A 22 9.93 -14.27 -34.37
CA LEU A 22 9.99 -14.75 -32.99
C LEU A 22 11.33 -15.44 -32.70
N ASN A 23 11.81 -16.30 -33.60
CA ASN A 23 13.11 -16.96 -33.46
C ASN A 23 14.27 -15.95 -33.38
N LYS A 24 14.23 -14.89 -34.18
CA LYS A 24 15.23 -13.81 -34.14
C LYS A 24 15.12 -12.98 -32.87
N CYS A 25 13.92 -12.65 -32.42
CA CYS A 25 13.69 -11.90 -31.18
C CYS A 25 14.16 -12.67 -29.94
N ASN A 26 14.10 -14.00 -29.95
CA ASN A 26 14.64 -14.84 -28.88
C ASN A 26 16.17 -14.77 -28.73
N LEU A 27 16.88 -14.20 -29.68
CA LEU A 27 18.34 -13.98 -29.62
C LEU A 27 18.69 -12.64 -28.94
N ILE A 28 17.70 -11.76 -28.75
CA ILE A 28 17.88 -10.46 -28.10
C ILE A 28 17.95 -10.65 -26.56
N GLU A 29 18.81 -9.88 -25.91
CA GLU A 29 19.02 -9.96 -24.45
C GLU A 29 19.06 -8.55 -23.83
N PRO A 30 18.20 -8.23 -22.84
CA PRO A 30 17.03 -9.00 -22.44
C PRO A 30 16.10 -9.36 -23.59
N ARG A 31 15.17 -10.32 -23.41
CA ARG A 31 14.24 -10.71 -24.47
C ARG A 31 13.34 -9.53 -24.87
N TYR A 32 13.20 -9.32 -26.18
CA TYR A 32 12.33 -8.28 -26.72
C TYR A 32 11.45 -8.83 -27.84
N LEU A 33 10.16 -8.52 -27.75
CA LEU A 33 9.17 -8.88 -28.77
C LEU A 33 8.48 -7.62 -29.27
N PRO A 34 8.54 -7.29 -30.58
CA PRO A 34 7.76 -6.20 -31.14
C PRO A 34 6.28 -6.57 -31.20
N VAL A 35 5.43 -5.57 -31.32
CA VAL A 35 4.02 -5.79 -31.65
C VAL A 35 3.93 -6.13 -33.14
N VAL A 36 3.25 -7.23 -33.44
CA VAL A 36 3.16 -7.77 -34.80
C VAL A 36 1.69 -8.03 -35.13
N GLU A 37 1.15 -7.30 -36.11
CA GLU A 37 -0.24 -7.38 -36.50
C GLU A 37 -0.38 -7.68 -38.00
N PRO A 38 -0.98 -8.84 -38.36
CA PRO A 38 -1.45 -9.10 -39.72
C PRO A 38 -2.59 -8.16 -40.10
N SER A 39 -2.49 -7.52 -41.28
CA SER A 39 -3.49 -6.58 -41.75
C SER A 39 -3.64 -6.68 -43.27
N THR A 40 -4.65 -6.02 -43.81
CA THR A 40 -4.83 -5.88 -45.26
C THR A 40 -4.81 -4.41 -45.67
N TYR A 41 -4.13 -4.13 -46.75
CA TYR A 41 -4.11 -2.81 -47.35
C TYR A 41 -4.36 -2.93 -48.86
N ASP A 42 -5.38 -2.27 -49.37
CA ASP A 42 -5.79 -2.31 -50.78
C ASP A 42 -5.93 -3.75 -51.32
N GLY A 43 -6.62 -4.62 -50.50
CA GLY A 43 -6.82 -6.04 -50.81
C GLY A 43 -5.58 -6.92 -50.79
N LYS A 44 -4.47 -6.44 -50.30
CA LYS A 44 -3.18 -7.15 -50.19
C LYS A 44 -2.83 -7.42 -48.74
N ASP A 45 -2.39 -8.63 -48.46
CA ASP A 45 -1.92 -9.02 -47.10
C ASP A 45 -0.63 -8.30 -46.77
N ILE A 46 -0.57 -7.66 -45.61
CA ILE A 46 0.61 -7.00 -45.07
C ILE A 46 0.85 -7.42 -43.62
N LEU A 47 2.05 -7.24 -43.12
CA LEU A 47 2.40 -7.44 -41.72
C LEU A 47 2.94 -6.13 -41.14
N ILE A 48 2.26 -5.58 -40.19
CA ILE A 48 2.69 -4.40 -39.45
C ILE A 48 3.59 -4.86 -38.31
N ILE A 49 4.82 -4.36 -38.25
CA ILE A 49 5.76 -4.63 -37.17
C ILE A 49 6.08 -3.30 -36.51
N TRP A 50 5.68 -3.15 -35.26
CA TRP A 50 6.00 -1.98 -34.49
C TRP A 50 6.91 -2.33 -33.31
N ALA A 51 8.07 -1.68 -33.24
CA ALA A 51 9.11 -1.93 -32.25
C ALA A 51 9.31 -0.67 -31.36
N PRO A 52 8.46 -0.47 -30.34
CA PRO A 52 8.64 0.63 -29.39
C PRO A 52 9.89 0.43 -28.53
N GLY A 53 10.34 1.49 -27.86
CA GLY A 53 11.39 1.37 -26.86
C GLY A 53 10.88 0.54 -25.66
N GLY A 54 11.54 -0.57 -25.36
CA GLY A 54 11.20 -1.39 -24.20
C GLY A 54 11.84 -0.86 -22.92
N ASP A 55 11.28 -1.26 -21.78
CA ASP A 55 11.73 -0.82 -20.44
C ASP A 55 12.98 -1.57 -19.95
N ASP A 56 13.23 -2.78 -20.49
CA ASP A 56 14.42 -3.59 -20.17
C ASP A 56 15.67 -3.21 -21.00
N ARG A 57 15.61 -2.11 -21.74
CA ARG A 57 16.78 -1.60 -22.48
C ARG A 57 17.96 -1.28 -21.55
N PRO A 58 19.21 -1.35 -22.05
CA PRO A 58 19.58 -1.55 -23.45
C PRO A 58 19.60 -3.03 -23.84
N TYR A 59 19.27 -3.31 -25.10
CA TYR A 59 19.19 -4.66 -25.65
C TYR A 59 20.47 -5.02 -26.40
N LYS A 60 21.01 -6.21 -26.11
CA LYS A 60 22.12 -6.83 -26.87
C LYS A 60 21.58 -7.70 -27.97
N CYS A 61 22.15 -7.58 -29.15
CA CYS A 61 21.84 -8.43 -30.28
C CYS A 61 23.11 -9.17 -30.74
N PRO A 62 22.98 -10.40 -31.31
CA PRO A 62 24.11 -11.06 -31.95
C PRO A 62 24.72 -10.21 -33.07
N ILE A 63 26.06 -10.27 -33.22
CA ILE A 63 26.75 -9.56 -34.27
C ILE A 63 26.33 -10.05 -35.66
N MET A 64 26.01 -11.33 -35.80
CA MET A 64 25.54 -11.94 -37.04
C MET A 64 24.18 -12.60 -36.83
N LEU A 65 23.23 -12.28 -37.71
CA LEU A 65 21.86 -12.84 -37.72
C LEU A 65 21.67 -13.83 -38.90
N ASN A 66 22.74 -14.41 -39.43
CA ASN A 66 22.63 -15.35 -40.54
C ASN A 66 21.95 -16.64 -40.12
N SER A 67 21.07 -17.16 -40.98
CA SER A 67 20.22 -18.32 -40.74
C SER A 67 20.94 -19.62 -40.36
N GLU A 68 22.23 -19.73 -40.65
CA GLU A 68 23.04 -20.93 -40.37
C GLU A 68 24.07 -20.78 -39.24
N GLY A 69 24.27 -19.58 -38.68
CA GLY A 69 25.35 -19.32 -37.71
C GLY A 69 24.99 -18.59 -36.43
N ALA A 70 23.74 -18.17 -36.26
CA ALA A 70 23.29 -17.50 -35.03
C ALA A 70 23.06 -18.51 -33.90
N SER A 71 24.14 -18.98 -33.29
CA SER A 71 24.04 -19.82 -32.10
C SER A 71 23.77 -18.92 -30.87
N LYS A 72 23.10 -19.48 -29.85
CA LYS A 72 22.96 -18.84 -28.53
C LYS A 72 24.30 -18.43 -27.90
N LYS A 73 25.43 -18.89 -28.44
CA LYS A 73 26.80 -18.61 -28.01
C LYS A 73 27.50 -17.50 -28.81
N SER A 74 26.84 -16.86 -29.83
CA SER A 74 27.44 -15.75 -30.54
C SER A 74 27.62 -14.53 -29.66
N GLU A 75 28.71 -13.77 -29.82
CA GLU A 75 28.94 -12.50 -29.15
C GLU A 75 27.74 -11.55 -29.36
N LYS A 76 27.19 -11.00 -28.29
CA LYS A 76 26.07 -10.06 -28.30
C LYS A 76 26.59 -8.66 -27.97
N VAL A 77 26.18 -7.67 -28.72
CA VAL A 77 26.61 -6.26 -28.60
C VAL A 77 25.41 -5.34 -28.62
N TYR A 78 25.60 -4.13 -28.10
CA TYR A 78 24.60 -3.06 -28.19
C TYR A 78 24.71 -2.33 -29.53
N TYR A 79 23.56 -1.89 -30.02
CA TYR A 79 23.45 -1.08 -31.24
C TYR A 79 22.72 0.23 -30.94
N ILE A 80 23.13 1.28 -31.65
CA ILE A 80 22.45 2.58 -31.65
C ILE A 80 22.12 3.01 -33.07
N ARG A 81 21.06 3.82 -33.19
CA ARG A 81 20.68 4.44 -34.44
C ARG A 81 21.36 5.81 -34.55
N LYS A 82 22.21 5.98 -35.53
CA LYS A 82 22.77 7.29 -35.93
C LYS A 82 22.31 7.64 -37.34
N MET A 83 21.50 8.70 -37.45
CA MET A 83 20.89 9.10 -38.73
C MET A 83 20.15 7.92 -39.39
N SER A 84 20.58 7.50 -40.57
CA SER A 84 20.01 6.36 -41.31
C SER A 84 20.66 5.02 -41.02
N ASN A 85 21.73 4.97 -40.19
CA ASN A 85 22.52 3.77 -39.95
C ASN A 85 22.34 3.22 -38.53
N THR A 86 22.28 1.91 -38.40
CA THR A 86 22.38 1.20 -37.11
C THR A 86 23.82 0.71 -36.97
N ILE A 87 24.52 1.19 -35.96
CA ILE A 87 25.93 0.90 -35.72
C ILE A 87 26.14 0.29 -34.34
N ARG A 88 27.24 -0.51 -34.21
CA ARG A 88 27.68 -1.03 -32.92
C ARG A 88 28.11 0.13 -32.01
N THR A 89 27.76 0.06 -30.72
CA THR A 89 28.19 1.04 -29.72
C THR A 89 29.69 0.91 -29.41
N ASN A 90 30.31 2.03 -29.13
CA ASN A 90 31.60 2.05 -28.43
C ASN A 90 31.41 2.01 -26.90
N ALA A 91 32.49 1.84 -26.13
CA ALA A 91 32.46 1.71 -24.70
C ALA A 91 31.83 2.93 -23.94
N ARG A 92 31.91 4.15 -24.52
CA ARG A 92 31.28 5.35 -23.97
C ARG A 92 29.76 5.31 -24.19
N GLU A 93 29.34 5.03 -25.40
CA GLU A 93 27.93 4.92 -25.78
C GLU A 93 27.22 3.78 -25.04
N GLU A 94 27.93 2.66 -24.80
CA GLU A 94 27.41 1.56 -23.99
C GLU A 94 27.11 2.02 -22.56
N ARG A 95 28.03 2.76 -21.92
CA ARG A 95 27.81 3.32 -20.59
C ARG A 95 26.65 4.32 -20.57
N GLU A 96 26.53 5.16 -21.60
CA GLU A 96 25.41 6.10 -21.72
C GLU A 96 24.07 5.36 -21.87
N LEU A 97 23.99 4.31 -22.70
CA LEU A 97 22.77 3.49 -22.83
C LEU A 97 22.36 2.82 -21.50
N ILE A 98 23.34 2.27 -20.77
CA ILE A 98 23.09 1.64 -19.47
C ILE A 98 22.64 2.68 -18.44
N SER A 99 23.22 3.88 -18.45
CA SER A 99 22.83 4.98 -17.57
C SER A 99 21.38 5.42 -17.86
N LEU A 100 21.05 5.67 -19.12
CA LEU A 100 19.71 6.08 -19.54
C LEU A 100 18.63 5.04 -19.18
N ALA A 101 18.96 3.75 -19.20
CA ALA A 101 18.04 2.69 -18.79
C ALA A 101 17.78 2.66 -17.27
N ARG A 102 18.77 3.04 -16.47
CA ARG A 102 18.64 3.09 -15.00
C ARG A 102 17.93 4.34 -14.50
N ASP A 103 17.79 5.36 -15.34
CA ASP A 103 17.25 6.66 -14.93
C ASP A 103 15.71 6.69 -14.82
N VAL A 104 14.99 5.70 -15.35
CA VAL A 104 13.53 5.63 -15.19
C VAL A 104 13.19 4.81 -13.94
N PRO A 105 12.67 5.45 -12.89
CA PRO A 105 12.21 4.75 -11.68
C PRO A 105 11.18 3.67 -12.03
N TYR A 106 11.16 2.57 -11.26
CA TYR A 106 10.27 1.44 -11.54
C TYR A 106 8.80 1.83 -11.57
N ASP A 107 8.37 2.68 -10.68
CA ASP A 107 6.99 3.18 -10.59
C ASP A 107 6.57 4.03 -11.82
N ASP A 108 7.53 4.58 -12.57
CA ASP A 108 7.27 5.37 -13.79
C ASP A 108 7.53 4.59 -15.10
N ARG A 109 7.84 3.28 -15.02
CA ARG A 109 7.98 2.41 -16.20
C ARG A 109 6.63 1.97 -16.74
N ILE A 110 6.56 1.77 -18.06
CA ILE A 110 5.40 1.15 -18.72
C ILE A 110 5.23 -0.29 -18.22
N ASN A 111 4.00 -0.67 -17.93
CA ASN A 111 3.66 -2.09 -17.69
C ASN A 111 3.22 -2.72 -19.02
N PRO A 112 4.03 -3.63 -19.61
CA PRO A 112 3.71 -4.22 -20.91
C PRO A 112 2.55 -5.23 -20.83
N HIS A 113 2.25 -5.75 -19.63
CA HIS A 113 1.23 -6.77 -19.40
C HIS A 113 -0.13 -6.21 -19.04
N ALA A 114 -0.25 -4.88 -18.94
CA ALA A 114 -1.48 -4.20 -18.58
C ALA A 114 -2.02 -3.34 -19.71
N ASP A 115 -3.30 -3.03 -19.63
CA ASP A 115 -3.99 -2.10 -20.51
C ASP A 115 -4.55 -0.91 -19.74
N VAL A 116 -4.85 0.18 -20.45
CA VAL A 116 -5.43 1.40 -19.83
C VAL A 116 -6.75 1.09 -19.12
N ALA A 117 -7.50 0.10 -19.63
CA ALA A 117 -8.76 -0.37 -19.05
C ALA A 117 -8.60 -1.07 -17.69
N ASP A 118 -7.38 -1.47 -17.32
CA ASP A 118 -7.10 -2.02 -15.98
C ASP A 118 -7.12 -0.95 -14.89
N MET A 119 -7.06 0.33 -15.25
CA MET A 119 -7.26 1.44 -14.32
C MET A 119 -8.75 1.80 -14.20
N ARG A 120 -9.19 2.14 -13.00
CA ARG A 120 -10.58 2.50 -12.68
C ARG A 120 -10.79 4.00 -12.63
N SER A 121 -11.76 4.49 -13.42
CA SER A 121 -12.14 5.91 -13.40
C SER A 121 -12.63 6.38 -12.02
N SER A 122 -13.31 5.51 -11.27
CA SER A 122 -13.78 5.80 -9.91
C SER A 122 -12.62 6.12 -8.96
N LEU A 123 -11.55 5.30 -8.97
CA LEU A 123 -10.36 5.51 -8.14
C LEU A 123 -9.61 6.80 -8.53
N MET A 124 -9.54 7.10 -9.84
CA MET A 124 -8.96 8.37 -10.30
C MET A 124 -9.79 9.56 -9.82
N ALA A 125 -11.13 9.46 -9.92
CA ALA A 125 -12.03 10.53 -9.47
C ALA A 125 -11.94 10.72 -7.94
N GLU A 126 -11.89 9.65 -7.16
CA GLU A 126 -11.68 9.71 -5.70
C GLU A 126 -10.37 10.43 -5.36
N PHE A 127 -9.28 10.06 -6.03
CA PHE A 127 -7.99 10.72 -5.83
C PHE A 127 -8.05 12.20 -6.19
N LEU A 128 -8.54 12.54 -7.39
CA LEU A 128 -8.64 13.92 -7.86
C LEU A 128 -9.52 14.79 -6.95
N HIS A 129 -10.59 14.22 -6.40
CA HIS A 129 -11.42 14.87 -5.39
C HIS A 129 -10.64 15.09 -4.07
N ALA A 130 -9.92 14.07 -3.61
CA ALA A 130 -9.19 14.13 -2.35
C ALA A 130 -8.05 15.15 -2.35
N VAL A 131 -7.47 15.44 -3.53
CA VAL A 131 -6.41 16.44 -3.71
C VAL A 131 -6.92 17.80 -4.21
N ASP A 132 -8.23 17.97 -4.29
CA ASP A 132 -8.88 19.21 -4.77
C ASP A 132 -8.40 19.65 -6.16
N SER A 133 -8.28 18.69 -7.07
CA SER A 133 -7.77 18.91 -8.44
C SER A 133 -8.83 19.49 -9.38
N GLU A 134 -8.43 20.44 -10.22
CA GLU A 134 -9.28 20.97 -11.30
C GLU A 134 -9.71 19.86 -12.31
N LEU A 135 -8.96 18.78 -12.41
CA LEU A 135 -9.30 17.64 -13.29
C LEU A 135 -10.50 16.84 -12.80
N TYR A 136 -10.92 17.00 -11.53
CA TYR A 136 -12.00 16.21 -10.92
C TYR A 136 -13.30 16.27 -11.73
N ALA A 137 -13.78 17.46 -12.03
CA ALA A 137 -15.05 17.62 -12.75
C ALA A 137 -15.04 16.92 -14.13
N GLY A 138 -13.90 17.00 -14.83
CA GLY A 138 -13.71 16.32 -16.11
C GLY A 138 -13.57 14.80 -15.99
N SER A 139 -13.08 14.28 -14.87
CA SER A 139 -12.87 12.84 -14.67
C SER A 139 -14.18 12.04 -14.57
N LEU A 140 -15.27 12.68 -14.23
CA LEU A 140 -16.59 12.04 -14.08
C LEU A 140 -17.27 11.71 -15.42
N THR A 141 -16.88 12.39 -16.51
CA THR A 141 -17.54 12.27 -17.81
C THR A 141 -16.65 11.85 -18.96
N ARG A 142 -15.33 11.95 -18.77
CA ARG A 142 -14.34 11.63 -19.81
C ARG A 142 -13.91 10.17 -19.75
N PRO A 143 -13.47 9.59 -20.90
CA PRO A 143 -12.89 8.25 -20.93
C PRO A 143 -11.67 8.13 -20.00
N VAL A 144 -11.48 6.95 -19.40
CA VAL A 144 -10.33 6.63 -18.51
C VAL A 144 -9.00 7.02 -19.14
N GLU A 145 -8.81 6.70 -20.44
CA GLU A 145 -7.58 7.02 -21.16
C GLU A 145 -7.28 8.53 -21.22
N ALA A 146 -8.30 9.36 -21.39
CA ALA A 146 -8.13 10.81 -21.44
C ALA A 146 -7.70 11.35 -20.07
N VAL A 147 -8.33 10.91 -19.00
CA VAL A 147 -7.99 11.28 -17.62
C VAL A 147 -6.59 10.77 -17.25
N ALA A 148 -6.29 9.52 -17.58
CA ALA A 148 -4.98 8.92 -17.35
C ALA A 148 -3.85 9.64 -18.11
N THR A 149 -4.17 10.18 -19.30
CA THR A 149 -3.21 11.00 -20.09
C THR A 149 -2.89 12.31 -19.38
N ASP A 150 -3.92 13.01 -18.89
CA ASP A 150 -3.73 14.29 -18.17
C ASP A 150 -2.96 14.07 -16.86
N MET A 151 -3.21 12.98 -16.16
CA MET A 151 -2.49 12.57 -14.95
C MET A 151 -1.09 11.98 -15.26
N LYS A 152 -0.70 11.87 -16.52
CA LYS A 152 0.57 11.27 -16.97
C LYS A 152 0.76 9.82 -16.50
N LEU A 153 -0.33 9.06 -16.51
CA LEU A 153 -0.35 7.65 -16.10
C LEU A 153 -0.22 6.68 -17.25
N VAL A 154 -0.17 7.20 -18.48
CA VAL A 154 -0.01 6.40 -19.71
C VAL A 154 1.13 6.94 -20.56
N ARG A 155 1.79 6.04 -21.26
CA ARG A 155 2.86 6.35 -22.22
C ARG A 155 2.69 5.53 -23.49
N GLY A 156 3.39 5.93 -24.54
CA GLY A 156 3.35 5.33 -25.86
C GLY A 156 2.58 6.17 -26.86
N PRO A 157 2.64 5.82 -28.16
CA PRO A 157 1.87 6.48 -29.20
C PRO A 157 0.38 6.22 -29.05
N SER A 158 -0.45 7.02 -29.74
CA SER A 158 -1.93 6.93 -29.65
C SER A 158 -2.47 5.54 -29.95
N GLU A 159 -1.82 4.80 -30.83
CA GLU A 159 -2.21 3.46 -31.26
C GLU A 159 -1.87 2.37 -30.24
N TYR A 160 -0.95 2.65 -29.33
CA TYR A 160 -0.47 1.67 -28.33
C TYR A 160 -0.06 2.34 -27.03
N ARG A 161 -1.04 2.91 -26.36
CA ARG A 161 -0.86 3.47 -25.01
C ARG A 161 -0.91 2.39 -23.97
N LYS A 162 0.05 2.43 -23.07
CA LYS A 162 0.13 1.51 -21.93
C LYS A 162 0.23 2.28 -20.62
N PRO A 163 -0.34 1.74 -19.53
CA PRO A 163 -0.22 2.35 -18.21
C PRO A 163 1.22 2.29 -17.71
N VAL A 164 1.62 3.27 -16.93
CA VAL A 164 2.82 3.20 -16.09
C VAL A 164 2.49 2.52 -14.78
N ASN A 165 3.50 1.90 -14.15
CA ASN A 165 3.30 1.09 -12.95
C ASN A 165 2.57 1.83 -11.82
N VAL A 166 2.90 3.10 -11.56
CA VAL A 166 2.21 3.90 -10.53
C VAL A 166 0.72 4.04 -10.81
N GLY A 167 0.31 4.12 -12.09
CA GLY A 167 -1.10 4.17 -12.46
C GLY A 167 -1.87 2.93 -12.01
N LEU A 168 -1.29 1.75 -12.20
CA LEU A 168 -1.87 0.49 -11.72
C LEU A 168 -1.82 0.40 -10.19
N MET A 169 -0.75 0.85 -9.56
CA MET A 169 -0.58 0.79 -8.10
C MET A 169 -1.62 1.63 -7.34
N PHE A 170 -2.08 2.74 -7.91
CA PHE A 170 -3.07 3.62 -7.27
C PHE A 170 -4.48 3.47 -7.82
N PHE A 171 -4.63 3.08 -9.07
CA PHE A 171 -5.92 3.13 -9.78
C PHE A 171 -6.42 1.79 -10.31
N ASN A 172 -5.84 0.68 -9.85
CA ASN A 172 -6.38 -0.67 -10.04
C ASN A 172 -6.92 -1.20 -8.70
N GLU A 173 -8.01 -1.95 -8.71
CA GLU A 173 -8.62 -2.51 -7.49
C GLU A 173 -7.77 -3.62 -6.85
N SER A 174 -6.99 -4.33 -7.67
CA SER A 174 -6.12 -5.43 -7.26
C SER A 174 -4.71 -5.27 -7.84
N PRO A 175 -3.96 -4.23 -7.45
CA PRO A 175 -2.60 -4.00 -7.96
C PRO A 175 -1.65 -5.18 -7.67
N GLU A 176 -1.94 -6.02 -6.70
CA GLU A 176 -1.20 -7.24 -6.38
C GLU A 176 -1.21 -8.28 -7.51
N ASP A 177 -2.14 -8.21 -8.46
CA ASP A 177 -2.17 -9.07 -9.65
C ASP A 177 -1.03 -8.72 -10.62
N PHE A 178 -0.60 -7.45 -10.63
CA PHE A 178 0.53 -6.95 -11.43
C PHE A 178 1.83 -6.89 -10.62
N PHE A 179 1.72 -6.64 -9.33
CA PHE A 179 2.84 -6.49 -8.39
C PHE A 179 2.65 -7.44 -7.20
N PRO A 180 3.02 -8.72 -7.33
CA PRO A 180 2.83 -9.70 -6.28
C PRO A 180 3.43 -9.23 -4.94
N TYR A 181 2.70 -9.46 -3.85
CA TYR A 181 3.05 -9.00 -2.50
C TYR A 181 3.14 -7.48 -2.33
N SER A 182 2.53 -6.71 -3.23
CA SER A 182 2.32 -5.27 -3.04
C SER A 182 1.23 -5.04 -1.99
N GLN A 183 1.53 -5.38 -0.73
CA GLN A 183 0.60 -5.37 0.39
C GLN A 183 1.31 -4.97 1.69
N ILE A 184 0.51 -4.66 2.71
CA ILE A 184 0.97 -4.44 4.07
C ILE A 184 0.44 -5.58 4.94
N GLU A 185 1.32 -6.18 5.74
CA GLU A 185 0.97 -7.20 6.72
C GLU A 185 1.21 -6.68 8.13
N VAL A 186 0.18 -6.73 8.98
CA VAL A 186 0.28 -6.38 10.39
C VAL A 186 0.16 -7.65 11.21
N VAL A 187 1.25 -8.01 11.88
CA VAL A 187 1.40 -9.23 12.67
C VAL A 187 1.53 -8.84 14.15
N ILE A 188 0.57 -9.23 14.97
CA ILE A 188 0.58 -8.99 16.41
C ILE A 188 1.01 -10.29 17.10
N LYS A 189 2.14 -10.25 17.80
CA LYS A 189 2.73 -11.37 18.56
C LYS A 189 2.70 -11.03 20.05
N PRO A 190 1.65 -11.41 20.77
CA PRO A 190 1.56 -11.15 22.20
C PRO A 190 2.57 -11.95 23.03
N ASP A 191 3.11 -13.03 22.45
CA ASP A 191 4.06 -13.92 23.08
C ASP A 191 5.20 -14.27 22.10
N PRO A 192 6.47 -14.37 22.57
CA PRO A 192 7.61 -14.73 21.72
C PRO A 192 7.48 -16.10 21.04
N THR A 193 6.72 -17.03 21.62
CA THR A 193 6.46 -18.37 21.05
C THR A 193 5.46 -18.34 19.89
N GLY A 194 4.79 -17.20 19.67
CA GLY A 194 3.76 -17.04 18.65
C GLY A 194 2.37 -17.51 19.08
N ILE A 195 2.18 -17.95 20.33
CA ILE A 195 0.87 -18.28 20.85
C ILE A 195 0.00 -17.01 20.85
N GLY A 196 -1.22 -17.11 20.29
CA GLY A 196 -2.12 -15.98 20.17
C GLY A 196 -1.77 -14.97 19.06
N MET A 197 -0.86 -15.30 18.18
CA MET A 197 -0.51 -14.48 17.00
C MET A 197 -1.76 -14.16 16.18
N ARG A 198 -1.85 -12.91 15.75
CA ARG A 198 -2.92 -12.43 14.86
C ARG A 198 -2.27 -11.70 13.70
N GLU A 199 -2.72 -12.00 12.51
CA GLU A 199 -2.25 -11.38 11.28
C GLU A 199 -3.40 -10.73 10.53
N ARG A 200 -3.13 -9.59 9.91
CA ARG A 200 -4.05 -8.91 9.02
C ARG A 200 -3.30 -8.35 7.83
N THR A 201 -3.75 -8.70 6.63
CA THR A 201 -3.20 -8.24 5.36
C THR A 201 -4.08 -7.15 4.77
N PHE A 202 -3.45 -6.10 4.25
CA PHE A 202 -4.07 -4.97 3.56
C PHE A 202 -3.61 -4.95 2.11
N LYS A 203 -4.58 -5.06 1.18
CA LYS A 203 -4.39 -5.14 -0.27
C LYS A 203 -5.16 -4.02 -0.97
N GLY A 204 -5.02 -3.94 -2.30
CA GLY A 204 -5.69 -2.94 -3.13
C GLY A 204 -4.82 -1.70 -3.40
N PRO A 205 -5.39 -0.56 -3.83
CA PRO A 205 -4.66 0.67 -4.10
C PRO A 205 -3.73 1.11 -2.96
N LEU A 206 -2.53 1.60 -3.27
CA LEU A 206 -1.48 1.85 -2.26
C LEU A 206 -1.90 2.83 -1.17
N ASP A 207 -2.59 3.90 -1.52
CA ASP A 207 -3.09 4.88 -0.55
C ASP A 207 -4.16 4.27 0.37
N LYS A 208 -5.01 3.39 -0.17
CA LYS A 208 -6.03 2.67 0.58
C LYS A 208 -5.42 1.66 1.54
N GLN A 209 -4.45 0.87 1.07
CA GLN A 209 -3.69 -0.05 1.93
C GLN A 209 -3.09 0.70 3.13
N LEU A 210 -2.43 1.83 2.88
CA LEU A 210 -1.79 2.64 3.91
C LEU A 210 -2.81 3.17 4.92
N ARG A 211 -3.91 3.77 4.45
CA ARG A 211 -4.98 4.31 5.32
C ARG A 211 -5.64 3.22 6.16
N ASP A 212 -5.93 2.08 5.56
CA ASP A 212 -6.60 0.96 6.23
C ASP A 212 -5.68 0.32 7.28
N ALA A 213 -4.39 0.12 6.97
CA ALA A 213 -3.40 -0.38 7.92
C ALA A 213 -3.21 0.59 9.10
N LEU A 214 -3.06 1.89 8.83
CA LEU A 214 -2.93 2.92 9.85
C LEU A 214 -4.18 3.01 10.73
N THR A 215 -5.37 2.93 10.13
CA THR A 215 -6.65 2.90 10.86
C THR A 215 -6.74 1.68 11.75
N TYR A 216 -6.34 0.51 11.25
CA TYR A 216 -6.30 -0.71 12.06
C TYR A 216 -5.31 -0.59 13.22
N ILE A 217 -4.09 -0.12 12.97
CA ILE A 217 -3.06 0.05 14.01
C ILE A 217 -3.57 1.04 15.07
N ARG A 218 -4.11 2.18 14.66
CA ARG A 218 -4.65 3.20 15.56
C ARG A 218 -5.77 2.67 16.46
N ASN A 219 -6.68 1.86 15.91
CA ASN A 219 -7.86 1.41 16.63
C ASN A 219 -7.66 0.12 17.41
N SER A 220 -6.63 -0.68 17.06
CA SER A 220 -6.48 -2.04 17.58
C SER A 220 -5.16 -2.31 18.29
N VAL A 221 -4.17 -1.42 18.11
CA VAL A 221 -2.82 -1.60 18.64
C VAL A 221 -2.40 -0.43 19.52
N ILE A 222 -2.73 0.82 19.12
CA ILE A 222 -2.34 2.00 19.89
C ILE A 222 -3.25 2.15 21.10
N GLU A 223 -2.64 2.26 22.27
CA GLU A 223 -3.30 2.46 23.57
C GLU A 223 -2.82 3.77 24.21
N GLU A 224 -3.74 4.48 24.86
CA GLU A 224 -3.48 5.73 25.59
C GLU A 224 -3.42 5.42 27.08
N TYR A 225 -2.39 5.92 27.76
CA TYR A 225 -2.28 5.94 29.19
C TYR A 225 -2.41 7.38 29.71
N VAL A 226 -3.34 7.58 30.66
CA VAL A 226 -3.63 8.89 31.24
C VAL A 226 -3.34 8.84 32.72
N THR A 227 -2.39 9.66 33.21
CA THR A 227 -2.11 9.79 34.64
C THR A 227 -2.29 11.23 35.10
N LYS A 228 -2.78 11.40 36.33
CA LYS A 228 -2.83 12.70 37.00
C LYS A 228 -1.58 12.84 37.86
N VAL A 229 -0.80 13.88 37.60
CA VAL A 229 0.31 14.25 38.46
C VAL A 229 -0.25 15.08 39.64
N PRO A 230 0.10 14.75 40.91
CA PRO A 230 -0.27 15.60 42.03
C PRO A 230 0.23 17.03 41.81
N ASP A 231 -0.60 18.01 42.16
CA ASP A 231 -0.33 19.44 42.02
C ASP A 231 -0.28 20.01 40.59
N GLN A 232 -0.70 19.24 39.55
CA GLN A 232 -0.90 19.74 38.20
C GLN A 232 -2.39 19.63 37.80
N ALA A 233 -2.94 20.70 37.24
CA ALA A 233 -4.33 20.72 36.76
C ALA A 233 -4.54 19.82 35.53
N GLU A 234 -3.49 19.61 34.73
CA GLU A 234 -3.53 18.86 33.47
C GLU A 234 -3.03 17.42 33.69
N ALA A 235 -3.75 16.47 33.11
CA ALA A 235 -3.32 15.08 33.08
C ALA A 235 -2.26 14.85 32.01
N VAL A 236 -1.22 14.10 32.33
CA VAL A 236 -0.20 13.66 31.34
C VAL A 236 -0.78 12.49 30.56
N ARG A 237 -0.73 12.60 29.22
CA ARG A 237 -1.19 11.57 28.29
C ARG A 237 -0.03 11.06 27.49
N VAL A 238 0.17 9.76 27.48
CA VAL A 238 1.20 9.08 26.67
C VAL A 238 0.58 7.91 25.95
N PHE A 239 1.19 7.52 24.85
CA PHE A 239 0.76 6.38 24.05
C PHE A 239 1.81 5.28 24.12
N ASN A 240 1.38 4.02 24.00
CA ASN A 240 2.32 2.91 23.86
C ASN A 240 3.24 3.15 22.66
N TRP A 241 2.68 3.56 21.52
CA TRP A 241 3.40 4.09 20.35
C TRP A 241 2.71 5.37 19.86
N PRO A 242 3.43 6.49 19.70
CA PRO A 242 2.82 7.71 19.18
C PRO A 242 2.43 7.51 17.72
N TYR A 243 1.14 7.73 17.40
CA TYR A 243 0.58 7.49 16.07
C TYR A 243 1.39 8.14 14.96
N ARG A 244 1.89 9.37 15.18
CA ARG A 244 2.67 10.10 14.17
C ARG A 244 3.99 9.41 13.79
N ALA A 245 4.64 8.73 14.75
CA ALA A 245 5.84 7.96 14.46
C ALA A 245 5.54 6.72 13.61
N VAL A 246 4.43 6.05 13.90
CA VAL A 246 3.96 4.87 13.16
C VAL A 246 3.55 5.25 11.74
N GLU A 247 2.77 6.33 11.60
CA GLU A 247 2.31 6.88 10.32
C GLU A 247 3.50 7.18 9.40
N GLU A 248 4.49 7.91 9.89
CA GLU A 248 5.65 8.29 9.11
C GLU A 248 6.53 7.09 8.76
N ALA A 249 6.75 6.17 9.71
CA ALA A 249 7.56 4.98 9.47
C ALA A 249 6.93 4.04 8.44
N LEU A 250 5.61 3.82 8.50
CA LEU A 250 4.88 2.98 7.54
C LEU A 250 4.78 3.64 6.17
N SER A 251 4.53 4.94 6.12
CA SER A 251 4.51 5.71 4.87
C SER A 251 5.87 5.66 4.16
N ASN A 252 6.96 5.82 4.91
CA ASN A 252 8.32 5.68 4.39
C ASN A 252 8.59 4.25 3.88
N ALA A 253 8.11 3.22 4.57
CA ALA A 253 8.28 1.84 4.14
C ALA A 253 7.63 1.60 2.77
N ILE A 254 6.41 2.10 2.53
CA ILE A 254 5.72 2.01 1.23
C ILE A 254 6.43 2.84 0.16
N TYR A 255 6.87 4.04 0.51
CA TYR A 255 7.55 4.94 -0.43
C TYR A 255 8.89 4.39 -0.91
N HIS A 256 9.66 3.73 -0.02
CA HIS A 256 11.05 3.34 -0.30
C HIS A 256 11.25 1.86 -0.64
N ARG A 257 10.25 0.98 -0.44
CA ARG A 257 10.36 -0.44 -0.84
C ARG A 257 10.60 -0.60 -2.34
N SER A 258 11.14 -1.75 -2.73
CA SER A 258 11.15 -2.16 -4.14
C SER A 258 9.88 -2.94 -4.47
N TYR A 259 9.18 -2.52 -5.52
CA TYR A 259 8.03 -3.26 -6.07
C TYR A 259 8.44 -4.33 -7.09
N GLN A 260 9.74 -4.47 -7.35
CA GLN A 260 10.31 -5.56 -8.15
C GLN A 260 10.65 -6.79 -7.27
N ILE A 261 10.73 -6.61 -5.96
CA ILE A 261 10.96 -7.67 -4.99
C ILE A 261 9.60 -8.03 -4.40
N HIS A 262 9.25 -9.31 -4.51
CA HIS A 262 7.93 -9.81 -4.12
C HIS A 262 7.88 -10.15 -2.62
N GLU A 263 8.09 -9.12 -1.79
CA GLU A 263 8.03 -9.21 -0.33
C GLU A 263 7.15 -8.09 0.22
N PRO A 264 6.24 -8.33 1.18
CA PRO A 264 5.35 -7.30 1.71
C PRO A 264 6.09 -6.29 2.60
N VAL A 265 5.44 -5.17 2.91
CA VAL A 265 5.81 -4.37 4.07
C VAL A 265 5.19 -5.04 5.30
N THR A 266 6.01 -5.42 6.27
CA THR A 266 5.55 -6.12 7.47
C THR A 266 5.67 -5.22 8.69
N VAL A 267 4.56 -5.08 9.44
CA VAL A 267 4.52 -4.44 10.75
C VAL A 267 4.36 -5.53 11.80
N THR A 268 5.41 -5.79 12.58
CA THR A 268 5.36 -6.76 13.66
C THR A 268 5.25 -6.04 15.00
N VAL A 269 4.18 -6.35 15.75
CA VAL A 269 3.93 -5.79 17.08
C VAL A 269 4.17 -6.87 18.12
N THR A 270 5.10 -6.59 19.03
CA THR A 270 5.41 -7.42 20.20
C THR A 270 5.05 -6.65 21.47
N PRO A 271 5.13 -7.26 22.68
CA PRO A 271 4.92 -6.52 23.93
C PRO A 271 5.90 -5.36 24.14
N GLU A 272 7.08 -5.42 23.52
CA GLU A 272 8.17 -4.45 23.74
C GLU A 272 8.38 -3.49 22.59
N THR A 273 8.10 -3.92 21.35
CA THR A 273 8.42 -3.15 20.13
C THR A 273 7.34 -3.23 19.08
N MET A 274 7.29 -2.19 18.25
CA MET A 274 6.65 -2.23 16.94
C MET A 274 7.74 -2.10 15.87
N ASP A 275 7.87 -3.14 15.04
CA ASP A 275 8.89 -3.24 14.00
C ASP A 275 8.27 -3.08 12.63
N ILE A 276 8.77 -2.16 11.83
CA ILE A 276 8.32 -1.92 10.45
C ILE A 276 9.46 -2.31 9.52
N LEU A 277 9.23 -3.35 8.72
CA LEU A 277 10.20 -3.93 7.79
C LEU A 277 9.81 -3.64 6.36
N SER A 278 10.77 -3.16 5.57
CA SER A 278 10.67 -3.00 4.12
C SER A 278 11.91 -3.52 3.40
N ILE A 279 11.74 -3.92 2.15
CA ILE A 279 12.80 -4.51 1.30
C ILE A 279 12.92 -3.71 -0.01
N PRO A 280 14.16 -3.44 -0.45
CA PRO A 280 15.44 -3.63 0.20
C PRO A 280 15.76 -2.53 1.19
N GLY A 281 16.98 -2.56 1.70
CA GLY A 281 17.51 -1.55 2.62
C GLY A 281 17.67 -0.16 2.00
N PRO A 282 18.20 0.79 2.80
CA PRO A 282 18.37 2.18 2.36
C PRO A 282 19.40 2.28 1.24
N ASP A 283 19.38 3.40 0.52
CA ASP A 283 20.37 3.69 -0.54
C ASP A 283 21.79 3.64 0.03
N VAL A 284 22.73 3.14 -0.77
CA VAL A 284 24.16 3.02 -0.39
C VAL A 284 24.82 4.34 -0.06
N SER A 285 24.22 5.48 -0.41
CA SER A 285 24.69 6.81 -0.02
C SER A 285 24.50 7.12 1.47
N ILE A 286 23.65 6.34 2.17
CA ILE A 286 23.47 6.43 3.63
C ILE A 286 24.48 5.49 4.28
N SER A 287 25.45 6.04 5.00
CA SER A 287 26.48 5.25 5.69
C SER A 287 25.92 4.55 6.94
N ASP A 288 26.66 3.58 7.47
CA ASP A 288 26.30 2.94 8.75
C ASP A 288 26.43 3.92 9.93
N GLU A 289 27.32 4.89 9.82
CA GLU A 289 27.45 5.99 10.77
C GLU A 289 26.21 6.90 10.75
N ASP A 290 25.68 7.21 9.57
CA ASP A 290 24.42 7.97 9.43
C ASP A 290 23.25 7.23 10.06
N LEU A 291 23.17 5.91 9.87
CA LEU A 291 22.16 5.05 10.50
C LEU A 291 22.28 5.08 12.04
N ALA A 292 23.51 4.91 12.57
CA ALA A 292 23.77 4.92 14.00
C ALA A 292 23.44 6.30 14.63
N ASN A 293 23.78 7.38 13.93
CA ASN A 293 23.51 8.75 14.34
C ASN A 293 22.06 9.19 14.04
N ARG A 294 21.25 8.36 13.39
CA ARG A 294 19.86 8.65 12.98
C ARG A 294 19.75 9.85 12.03
N VAL A 295 20.77 10.07 11.19
CA VAL A 295 20.84 11.14 10.20
C VAL A 295 20.71 10.54 8.81
N LEU A 296 19.49 10.17 8.42
CA LEU A 296 19.22 9.53 7.12
C LEU A 296 18.83 10.59 6.10
N ILE A 297 19.82 11.12 5.40
CA ILE A 297 19.62 12.09 4.32
C ILE A 297 19.96 11.41 3.00
N SER A 298 18.95 11.12 2.19
CA SER A 298 19.13 10.65 0.83
C SER A 298 18.33 11.52 -0.14
N SER A 299 18.97 11.92 -1.23
CA SER A 299 18.28 12.59 -2.35
C SER A 299 17.82 11.62 -3.44
N ARG A 300 18.07 10.33 -3.27
CA ARG A 300 17.72 9.29 -4.24
C ARG A 300 16.46 8.57 -3.79
N TYR A 301 15.37 8.84 -4.51
CA TYR A 301 14.07 8.20 -4.27
C TYR A 301 13.84 7.08 -5.28
N ARG A 302 13.59 5.86 -4.77
CA ARG A 302 13.37 4.67 -5.61
C ARG A 302 12.06 4.76 -6.39
N ASN A 303 11.00 5.26 -5.75
CA ASN A 303 9.66 5.35 -6.32
C ASN A 303 9.17 6.80 -6.28
N ARG A 304 9.74 7.64 -7.12
CA ARG A 304 9.49 9.09 -7.08
C ARG A 304 8.02 9.45 -7.31
N ARG A 305 7.37 8.76 -8.26
CA ARG A 305 5.97 9.02 -8.59
C ARG A 305 5.02 8.59 -7.46
N ILE A 306 5.30 7.46 -6.80
CA ILE A 306 4.55 7.05 -5.60
C ILE A 306 4.64 8.14 -4.53
N GLY A 307 5.83 8.68 -4.29
CA GLY A 307 6.01 9.78 -3.35
C GLY A 307 5.24 11.04 -3.71
N ASP A 308 5.19 11.41 -5.00
CA ASP A 308 4.40 12.56 -5.46
C ASP A 308 2.90 12.36 -5.16
N PHE A 309 2.33 11.19 -5.47
CA PHE A 309 0.92 10.87 -5.18
C PHE A 309 0.60 10.84 -3.68
N LEU A 310 1.45 10.20 -2.88
CA LEU A 310 1.26 10.17 -1.42
C LEU A 310 1.37 11.56 -0.79
N LYS A 311 2.23 12.42 -1.32
CA LYS A 311 2.40 13.79 -0.86
C LYS A 311 1.17 14.66 -1.19
N GLU A 312 0.61 14.55 -2.38
CA GLU A 312 -0.62 15.24 -2.75
C GLU A 312 -1.78 14.85 -1.82
N LEU A 313 -1.86 13.58 -1.45
CA LEU A 313 -2.80 13.06 -0.45
C LEU A 313 -2.46 13.43 1.00
N LYS A 314 -1.35 14.13 1.24
CA LYS A 314 -0.84 14.50 2.58
C LYS A 314 -0.55 13.29 3.47
N LEU A 315 -0.21 12.14 2.87
CA LEU A 315 0.16 10.91 3.55
C LEU A 315 1.67 10.81 3.80
N VAL A 316 2.47 11.64 3.14
CA VAL A 316 3.93 11.75 3.32
C VAL A 316 4.31 13.22 3.34
N GLU A 317 5.18 13.59 4.26
CA GLU A 317 5.83 14.90 4.25
C GLU A 317 7.11 14.82 3.38
N GLY A 318 7.23 15.63 2.35
CA GLY A 318 8.43 15.65 1.51
C GLY A 318 9.63 16.32 2.18
N ARG A 319 10.83 16.25 1.55
CA ARG A 319 12.05 17.00 1.95
C ARG A 319 12.84 16.46 3.14
N ASN A 320 13.00 15.14 3.27
CA ASN A 320 13.85 14.51 4.29
C ASN A 320 13.47 14.82 5.75
N THR A 321 12.20 15.09 6.03
CA THR A 321 11.68 15.38 7.37
C THR A 321 11.21 14.13 8.11
N GLY A 322 11.04 12.99 7.44
CA GLY A 322 10.41 11.79 8.00
C GLY A 322 11.13 11.23 9.22
N ILE A 323 12.43 10.96 9.11
CA ILE A 323 13.19 10.42 10.25
C ILE A 323 13.25 11.38 11.44
N PRO A 324 13.53 12.69 11.26
CA PRO A 324 13.39 13.67 12.33
C PRO A 324 12.02 13.70 12.99
N LEU A 325 10.94 13.51 12.22
CA LEU A 325 9.56 13.47 12.75
C LEU A 325 9.32 12.23 13.62
N ILE A 326 9.78 11.04 13.20
CA ILE A 326 9.71 9.82 14.00
C ILE A 326 10.42 10.03 15.34
N ILE A 327 11.67 10.52 15.30
CA ILE A 327 12.48 10.76 16.50
C ILE A 327 11.79 11.76 17.43
N ASN A 328 11.28 12.86 16.88
CA ASN A 328 10.62 13.91 17.66
C ASN A 328 9.31 13.41 18.29
N ALA A 329 8.49 12.65 17.55
CA ALA A 329 7.25 12.07 18.07
C ALA A 329 7.52 11.08 19.22
N MET A 330 8.54 10.22 19.08
CA MET A 330 8.95 9.31 20.15
C MET A 330 9.44 10.09 21.39
N ARG A 331 10.25 11.12 21.19
CA ARG A 331 10.76 11.97 22.29
C ARG A 331 9.65 12.72 23.01
N GLN A 332 8.72 13.32 22.26
CA GLN A 332 7.58 14.05 22.84
C GLN A 332 6.63 13.13 23.62
N ASN A 333 6.53 11.87 23.21
CA ASN A 333 5.78 10.85 23.95
C ASN A 333 6.48 10.37 25.22
N GLY A 334 7.78 10.66 25.41
CA GLY A 334 8.59 10.10 26.51
C GLY A 334 9.07 8.67 26.26
N SER A 335 8.93 8.16 25.04
CA SER A 335 9.40 6.84 24.62
C SER A 335 10.91 6.83 24.37
N ALA A 336 11.54 5.66 24.43
CA ALA A 336 12.91 5.48 23.98
C ALA A 336 13.04 5.84 22.48
N LEU A 337 14.24 6.22 22.06
CA LEU A 337 14.47 6.62 20.67
C LEU A 337 14.34 5.42 19.73
N PRO A 338 13.84 5.65 18.49
CA PRO A 338 13.73 4.59 17.50
C PRO A 338 15.09 4.07 17.06
N GLU A 339 15.13 2.80 16.62
CA GLU A 339 16.32 2.22 16.00
C GLU A 339 16.08 1.99 14.52
N PHE A 340 17.11 2.22 13.71
CA PHE A 340 17.10 2.00 12.26
C PHE A 340 18.16 0.96 11.93
N LYS A 341 17.75 -0.20 11.40
CA LYS A 341 18.63 -1.34 11.15
C LYS A 341 18.55 -1.82 9.70
N THR A 342 19.71 -2.25 9.22
CA THR A 342 19.87 -2.97 7.96
C THR A 342 21.07 -3.92 8.12
N ASP A 343 21.28 -4.80 7.14
CA ASP A 343 22.47 -5.63 7.04
C ASP A 343 23.54 -4.99 6.12
N GLU A 344 24.75 -5.58 6.08
CA GLU A 344 25.84 -5.12 5.21
C GLU A 344 25.44 -5.12 3.73
N GLY A 345 24.60 -6.08 3.31
CA GLY A 345 24.08 -6.20 1.95
C GLY A 345 22.95 -5.23 1.62
N ARG A 346 22.49 -4.42 2.58
CA ARG A 346 21.32 -3.55 2.41
C ARG A 346 20.09 -4.30 1.89
N SER A 347 19.89 -5.55 2.38
CA SER A 347 18.81 -6.40 1.90
C SER A 347 17.45 -6.01 2.48
N TYR A 348 17.42 -5.35 3.64
CA TYR A 348 16.20 -4.87 4.30
C TYR A 348 16.43 -3.53 5.00
N PHE A 349 15.33 -2.84 5.31
CA PHE A 349 15.32 -1.71 6.24
C PHE A 349 14.27 -1.95 7.33
N ARG A 350 14.70 -1.87 8.57
CA ARG A 350 13.88 -2.12 9.75
C ARG A 350 13.87 -0.89 10.66
N VAL A 351 12.67 -0.37 10.92
CA VAL A 351 12.41 0.70 11.87
C VAL A 351 11.81 0.06 13.12
N ILE A 352 12.50 0.17 14.26
CA ILE A 352 12.08 -0.39 15.54
C ILE A 352 11.62 0.76 16.43
N LEU A 353 10.37 0.75 16.83
CA LEU A 353 9.77 1.70 17.73
C LEU A 353 9.58 1.00 19.10
N PRO A 354 10.41 1.33 20.12
CA PRO A 354 10.22 0.78 21.46
C PRO A 354 8.92 1.26 22.09
N ILE A 355 8.27 0.40 22.85
CA ILE A 355 7.05 0.76 23.60
C ILE A 355 7.39 1.82 24.67
N HIS A 356 6.43 2.67 25.04
CA HIS A 356 6.62 3.60 26.13
C HIS A 356 6.79 2.84 27.47
N PRO A 357 7.79 3.19 28.32
CA PRO A 357 8.13 2.41 29.51
C PRO A 357 6.99 2.17 30.50
N VAL A 358 5.99 3.05 30.56
CA VAL A 358 4.85 2.90 31.45
C VAL A 358 4.03 1.62 31.15
N PHE A 359 4.03 1.18 29.89
CA PHE A 359 3.33 -0.03 29.49
C PHE A 359 4.08 -1.34 29.77
N LEU A 360 5.39 -1.25 30.11
CA LEU A 360 6.21 -2.39 30.53
C LEU A 360 6.12 -2.64 32.06
N GLN A 361 5.76 -1.62 32.85
CA GLN A 361 5.75 -1.69 34.31
C GLN A 361 4.48 -2.33 34.90
N GLU A 362 3.47 -2.63 34.09
CA GLU A 362 2.21 -3.19 34.56
C GLU A 362 2.30 -4.66 35.02
N GLU A 363 3.42 -5.37 34.84
CA GLU A 363 3.59 -6.74 35.36
C GLU A 363 4.11 -6.81 36.82
N GLU A 364 4.68 -5.73 37.38
CA GLU A 364 5.29 -5.76 38.73
C GLU A 364 4.47 -5.09 39.86
N HIS A 365 3.48 -4.25 39.53
CA HIS A 365 2.68 -3.57 40.56
C HIS A 365 1.18 -3.64 40.29
N ALA A 366 0.55 -4.69 40.82
CA ALA A 366 -0.90 -4.77 40.94
C ALA A 366 -1.38 -3.86 42.11
N GLU A 367 -1.22 -2.53 42.01
CA GLU A 367 -1.99 -1.55 42.79
C GLU A 367 -2.59 -0.52 41.81
N GLN A 368 -3.92 -0.44 41.86
CA GLN A 368 -4.84 0.08 40.89
C GLN A 368 -4.61 1.54 40.49
N PRO A 369 -4.31 1.87 39.23
CA PRO A 369 -4.75 3.11 38.62
C PRO A 369 -6.17 2.93 38.07
N VAL A 370 -7.00 3.94 38.26
CA VAL A 370 -8.37 4.00 37.73
C VAL A 370 -8.28 3.96 36.20
N ARG A 371 -8.36 2.79 35.63
CA ARG A 371 -8.59 2.57 34.21
C ARG A 371 -9.94 3.14 33.84
N THR A 372 -10.00 4.20 33.09
CA THR A 372 -11.14 4.44 32.23
C THR A 372 -11.08 3.42 31.09
N GLU A 373 -11.46 2.19 31.44
CA GLU A 373 -11.64 1.11 30.48
C GLU A 373 -12.69 1.57 29.46
N ARG A 374 -12.25 1.92 28.24
CA ARG A 374 -13.07 1.56 27.10
C ARG A 374 -13.00 0.05 26.97
N ARG A 375 -13.79 -0.64 27.80
CA ARG A 375 -14.01 -2.07 27.73
C ARG A 375 -14.33 -2.41 26.29
N ARG A 376 -13.42 -3.12 25.60
CA ARG A 376 -13.83 -4.00 24.52
C ARG A 376 -14.82 -4.98 25.14
N VAL A 377 -16.09 -4.72 24.92
CA VAL A 377 -17.13 -5.71 25.25
C VAL A 377 -16.86 -6.87 24.30
N SER A 378 -16.16 -7.90 24.79
CA SER A 378 -16.14 -9.19 24.12
C SER A 378 -17.59 -9.50 23.74
N ARG A 379 -17.83 -10.13 22.60
CA ARG A 379 -19.18 -10.59 22.22
C ARG A 379 -19.71 -11.46 23.37
N ARG A 380 -20.44 -10.82 24.30
CA ARG A 380 -21.08 -11.51 25.43
C ARG A 380 -22.11 -12.43 24.82
N THR A 381 -22.16 -13.64 25.36
CA THR A 381 -23.21 -14.57 24.99
C THR A 381 -24.57 -14.01 25.45
N LYS A 382 -25.63 -14.42 24.80
CA LYS A 382 -26.99 -13.98 25.12
C LYS A 382 -27.36 -14.23 26.60
N ASN A 383 -26.88 -15.34 27.16
CA ASN A 383 -27.09 -15.69 28.56
C ASN A 383 -26.33 -14.80 29.53
N GLU A 384 -25.07 -14.48 29.27
CA GLU A 384 -24.28 -13.53 30.05
C GLU A 384 -24.90 -12.14 30.03
N LEU A 385 -25.39 -11.70 28.87
CA LEU A 385 -26.04 -10.41 28.73
C LEU A 385 -27.33 -10.34 29.54
N ARG A 386 -28.15 -11.41 29.51
CA ARG A 386 -29.38 -11.53 30.30
C ARG A 386 -29.10 -11.47 31.79
N GLN A 387 -28.11 -12.18 32.31
CA GLN A 387 -27.71 -12.13 33.72
C GLN A 387 -27.31 -10.72 34.15
N LEU A 388 -26.49 -10.02 33.34
CA LEU A 388 -26.04 -8.66 33.63
C LEU A 388 -27.20 -7.64 33.59
N ILE A 389 -28.13 -7.78 32.65
CA ILE A 389 -29.37 -6.97 32.61
C ILE A 389 -30.22 -7.20 33.87
N THR A 390 -30.38 -8.45 34.25
CA THR A 390 -31.13 -8.79 35.48
C THR A 390 -30.52 -8.16 36.73
N VAL A 391 -29.18 -8.21 36.87
CA VAL A 391 -28.46 -7.58 37.98
C VAL A 391 -28.63 -6.06 37.97
N ALA A 392 -28.53 -5.42 36.79
CA ALA A 392 -28.70 -3.98 36.68
C ALA A 392 -30.11 -3.51 37.01
N LEU A 393 -31.14 -4.24 36.55
CA LEU A 393 -32.55 -3.91 36.79
C LEU A 393 -33.02 -4.25 38.23
N ARG A 394 -32.29 -5.09 38.98
CA ARG A 394 -32.54 -5.30 40.41
C ARG A 394 -32.21 -4.08 41.26
N GLN A 395 -31.31 -3.25 40.82
CA GLN A 395 -30.86 -2.08 41.56
C GLN A 395 -31.71 -0.84 41.26
N ASN A 396 -32.10 -0.62 39.99
CA ASN A 396 -32.88 0.53 39.60
C ASN A 396 -33.69 0.27 38.32
N ASP A 397 -34.80 0.99 38.15
CA ASP A 397 -35.54 1.09 36.89
C ASP A 397 -34.70 1.92 35.88
N LEU A 398 -34.31 1.35 34.78
CA LEU A 398 -33.37 1.98 33.81
C LEU A 398 -34.00 2.15 32.44
N SER A 399 -33.72 3.27 31.78
CA SER A 399 -33.99 3.43 30.35
C SER A 399 -33.04 2.56 29.52
N MET A 400 -33.38 2.29 28.29
CA MET A 400 -32.51 1.50 27.36
C MET A 400 -31.10 2.11 27.19
N ARG A 401 -30.99 3.45 27.29
CA ARG A 401 -29.67 4.14 27.22
C ARG A 401 -28.89 3.99 28.51
N GLU A 402 -29.52 4.18 29.67
CA GLU A 402 -28.89 3.99 30.98
C GLU A 402 -28.43 2.54 31.16
N LEU A 403 -29.28 1.58 30.78
CA LEU A 403 -28.97 0.16 30.83
C LEU A 403 -27.75 -0.16 29.91
N SER A 404 -27.70 0.35 28.69
CA SER A 404 -26.56 0.15 27.82
C SER A 404 -25.29 0.76 28.39
N ALA A 405 -25.36 1.96 28.96
CA ALA A 405 -24.22 2.61 29.60
C ALA A 405 -23.69 1.82 30.80
N GLN A 406 -24.59 1.32 31.64
CA GLN A 406 -24.26 0.51 32.83
C GLN A 406 -23.64 -0.86 32.45
N LEU A 407 -24.03 -1.39 31.28
CA LEU A 407 -23.42 -2.60 30.71
C LEU A 407 -22.09 -2.35 30.01
N GLY A 408 -21.61 -1.08 29.92
CA GLY A 408 -20.34 -0.68 29.32
C GLY A 408 -20.39 -0.47 27.81
N TYR A 409 -21.58 -0.30 27.24
CA TYR A 409 -21.73 0.01 25.80
C TYR A 409 -21.81 1.52 25.57
N ALA A 410 -21.01 2.07 24.66
CA ALA A 410 -21.03 3.49 24.30
C ALA A 410 -22.34 3.92 23.57
N LYS A 411 -23.04 2.96 22.95
CA LYS A 411 -24.33 3.15 22.27
C LYS A 411 -25.23 1.94 22.51
N LEU A 412 -26.54 2.14 22.39
CA LEU A 412 -27.51 1.05 22.45
C LEU A 412 -27.28 0.06 21.30
N THR A 413 -26.95 -1.19 21.64
CA THR A 413 -26.70 -2.26 20.68
C THR A 413 -27.95 -3.08 20.41
N ASP A 414 -28.03 -3.68 19.20
CA ASP A 414 -29.16 -4.56 18.85
C ASP A 414 -29.23 -5.81 19.74
N SER A 415 -28.06 -6.29 20.23
CA SER A 415 -28.02 -7.41 21.17
C SER A 415 -28.70 -7.08 22.49
N VAL A 416 -28.50 -5.88 23.06
CA VAL A 416 -29.20 -5.45 24.29
C VAL A 416 -30.69 -5.31 24.03
N ARG A 417 -31.08 -4.69 22.90
CA ARG A 417 -32.52 -4.56 22.52
C ARG A 417 -33.20 -5.92 22.44
N LEU A 418 -32.56 -6.89 21.78
CA LEU A 418 -33.11 -8.21 21.56
C LEU A 418 -33.33 -8.95 22.91
N VAL A 419 -32.32 -8.92 23.79
CA VAL A 419 -32.41 -9.60 25.11
C VAL A 419 -33.47 -8.97 25.99
N VAL A 420 -33.53 -7.62 26.04
CA VAL A 420 -34.59 -6.93 26.84
C VAL A 420 -35.97 -7.23 26.29
N LYS A 421 -36.14 -7.24 24.97
CA LYS A 421 -37.41 -7.58 24.32
C LYS A 421 -37.89 -9.01 24.72
N GLU A 422 -36.97 -9.98 24.66
CA GLU A 422 -37.28 -11.35 25.08
C GLU A 422 -37.60 -11.48 26.58
N MET A 423 -36.88 -10.74 27.44
CA MET A 423 -37.20 -10.71 28.87
C MET A 423 -38.60 -10.14 29.13
N ILE A 424 -39.04 -9.16 28.36
CA ILE A 424 -40.40 -8.61 28.46
C ILE A 424 -41.43 -9.62 27.93
N GLU A 425 -41.18 -10.24 26.78
CA GLU A 425 -42.04 -11.28 26.18
C GLU A 425 -42.18 -12.50 27.13
N ASN A 426 -41.12 -12.86 27.84
CA ASN A 426 -41.13 -13.96 28.82
C ASN A 426 -41.69 -13.54 30.19
N GLY A 427 -42.07 -12.28 30.39
CA GLY A 427 -42.62 -11.79 31.64
C GLY A 427 -41.61 -11.58 32.78
N GLU A 428 -40.31 -11.54 32.47
CA GLU A 428 -39.22 -11.32 33.43
C GLU A 428 -38.96 -9.84 33.68
N ALA A 429 -39.30 -8.99 32.73
CA ALA A 429 -39.24 -7.55 32.84
C ALA A 429 -40.49 -6.90 32.22
N GLU A 430 -40.73 -5.65 32.55
CA GLU A 430 -41.85 -4.88 32.00
C GLU A 430 -41.45 -3.42 31.73
N TYR A 431 -42.21 -2.77 30.83
CA TYR A 431 -42.09 -1.33 30.63
C TYR A 431 -42.83 -0.58 31.75
N LEU A 432 -42.21 0.49 32.24
CA LEU A 432 -42.85 1.34 33.25
C LEU A 432 -44.15 2.00 32.72
N TYR A 433 -44.19 2.29 31.42
CA TYR A 433 -45.36 2.80 30.69
C TYR A 433 -45.74 1.85 29.55
N PRO A 434 -46.46 0.74 29.83
CA PRO A 434 -46.75 -0.29 28.83
C PRO A 434 -47.63 0.20 27.70
N ASP A 435 -48.58 1.12 27.98
CA ASP A 435 -49.50 1.68 26.97
C ASP A 435 -48.87 2.74 26.06
N LYS A 436 -47.65 3.23 26.37
CA LYS A 436 -46.92 4.25 25.62
C LYS A 436 -45.44 3.86 25.47
N THR A 437 -45.19 2.87 24.65
CA THR A 437 -43.82 2.35 24.42
C THR A 437 -42.80 3.38 23.94
N ASN A 438 -43.25 4.45 23.30
CA ASN A 438 -42.43 5.58 22.83
C ASN A 438 -42.35 6.77 23.79
N ASN A 439 -42.66 6.57 25.07
CA ASN A 439 -42.60 7.62 26.05
C ASN A 439 -41.10 8.06 26.25
N PRO A 440 -40.78 9.39 26.23
CA PRO A 440 -39.44 9.87 26.49
C PRO A 440 -38.85 9.43 27.85
N ASN A 441 -39.70 9.21 28.81
CA ASN A 441 -39.33 8.75 30.18
C ASN A 441 -39.49 7.24 30.37
N GLN A 442 -39.57 6.46 29.29
CA GLN A 442 -39.73 5.01 29.35
C GLN A 442 -38.54 4.35 30.05
N LYS A 443 -38.83 3.53 31.04
CA LYS A 443 -37.86 2.70 31.74
C LYS A 443 -38.30 1.24 31.75
N ILE A 444 -37.35 0.36 31.99
CA ILE A 444 -37.54 -1.07 32.13
C ILE A 444 -37.38 -1.43 33.60
N ARG A 445 -38.27 -2.24 34.09
CA ARG A 445 -38.31 -2.75 35.46
C ARG A 445 -38.27 -4.27 35.44
N LEU A 446 -37.59 -4.89 36.41
CA LEU A 446 -37.68 -6.32 36.63
C LEU A 446 -39.05 -6.63 37.29
N LYS A 447 -39.66 -7.71 36.87
CA LYS A 447 -40.98 -8.13 37.36
C LYS A 447 -40.85 -9.09 38.53
#